data_7af32361968005409d4b5d05f350e933
#
_entry.id   7af32361968005409d4b5d05f350e933
#
_cell.length_a   1.000
_cell.length_b   1.000
_cell.length_c   1.000
_cell.angle_alpha   90.00
_cell.angle_beta   90.00
_cell.angle_gamma   90.00
#
_symmetry.space_group_name_H-M   'P 1'
#
loop_
_entity.id
_entity.type
_entity.pdbx_description
1 polymer ?
#
loop_
_entity_poly.entity_id
_entity_poly.type
_entity_poly.pdbx_seq_one_letter_code
_entity_poly.pdbx_strand_id
1 'polypeptide(L)'
;MKAIAILNLKGGVGKTVTAVNMAHILASDHKQRVLLVDCDSQCNATEFFGVRPGMGTVTLADILRGDFEPYVSELVAGTDYPGVDVLPGSDELMDMDMSQITSQRVNGRVLADLCCTIGEDDEYDYILFDCPPAFNAASAAALLAADEVIIPIKLDAFSIRGLANVSRQIDNMRRINPKIRVAGALITMWRNVPVVLEAEGSLRGCGLLPVFQTVIRRTDKVDEMTFERKPIAIYSPRSAAGYDYRSFVQEYLEPPVTMDDMLRGGVDRAV
;
A
#
# COMPACT_ATOMS: atom_id res chain seq x y z
N MET A 1 1.74 14.10 -7.52
CA MET A 1 1.13 12.80 -7.15
C MET A 1 2.19 11.81 -6.75
N LYS A 2 1.93 10.93 -5.77
CA LYS A 2 2.83 9.85 -5.32
C LYS A 2 2.12 8.50 -5.34
N ALA A 3 2.72 7.49 -5.96
CA ALA A 3 2.19 6.12 -6.07
C ALA A 3 2.89 5.18 -5.08
N ILE A 4 2.12 4.47 -4.26
CA ILE A 4 2.63 3.65 -3.14
C ILE A 4 2.04 2.23 -3.23
N ALA A 5 2.90 1.22 -3.30
CA ALA A 5 2.46 -0.17 -3.19
C ALA A 5 2.53 -0.65 -1.73
N ILE A 6 1.43 -1.21 -1.24
CA ILE A 6 1.37 -1.86 0.07
C ILE A 6 1.47 -3.36 -0.17
N LEU A 7 2.67 -3.90 0.01
CA LEU A 7 3.03 -5.25 -0.45
C LEU A 7 3.66 -6.09 0.66
N ASN A 8 3.20 -7.32 0.79
CA ASN A 8 3.94 -8.42 1.43
C ASN A 8 3.42 -9.75 0.87
N LEU A 9 4.32 -10.69 0.59
CA LEU A 9 3.98 -12.01 0.06
C LEU A 9 3.32 -12.93 1.11
N LYS A 10 3.33 -12.51 2.38
CA LYS A 10 2.66 -13.23 3.47
C LYS A 10 1.23 -12.74 3.61
N GLY A 11 0.28 -13.68 3.70
CA GLY A 11 -1.12 -13.39 4.01
C GLY A 11 -1.32 -12.99 5.48
N GLY A 12 -2.37 -12.21 5.77
CA GLY A 12 -2.77 -11.87 7.14
C GLY A 12 -1.79 -10.96 7.91
N VAL A 13 -0.99 -10.14 7.20
CA VAL A 13 -0.07 -9.18 7.82
C VAL A 13 -0.65 -7.76 7.89
N GLY A 14 -1.90 -7.56 7.47
CA GLY A 14 -2.58 -6.26 7.56
C GLY A 14 -2.34 -5.32 6.37
N LYS A 15 -2.10 -5.83 5.15
CA LYS A 15 -1.94 -5.02 3.93
C LYS A 15 -3.18 -4.16 3.68
N THR A 16 -4.32 -4.80 3.44
CA THR A 16 -5.60 -4.12 3.19
C THR A 16 -5.99 -3.18 4.33
N VAL A 17 -5.83 -3.63 5.59
CA VAL A 17 -6.11 -2.78 6.75
C VAL A 17 -5.21 -1.53 6.76
N THR A 18 -3.94 -1.67 6.38
CA THR A 18 -3.02 -0.53 6.26
C THR A 18 -3.45 0.38 5.11
N ALA A 19 -3.80 -0.19 3.94
CA ALA A 19 -4.21 0.56 2.75
C ALA A 19 -5.46 1.42 3.03
N VAL A 20 -6.52 0.81 3.56
CA VAL A 20 -7.79 1.53 3.81
C VAL A 20 -7.66 2.59 4.90
N ASN A 21 -6.87 2.33 5.97
CA ASN A 21 -6.66 3.32 7.01
C ASN A 21 -5.74 4.46 6.56
N MET A 22 -4.68 4.16 5.81
CA MET A 22 -3.79 5.17 5.25
C MET A 22 -4.55 6.07 4.27
N ALA A 23 -5.35 5.48 3.35
CA ALA A 23 -6.18 6.25 2.42
C ALA A 23 -7.10 7.22 3.15
N HIS A 24 -7.85 6.72 4.14
CA HIS A 24 -8.77 7.56 4.90
C HIS A 24 -8.05 8.66 5.70
N ILE A 25 -6.93 8.36 6.37
CA ILE A 25 -6.22 9.35 7.18
C ILE A 25 -5.57 10.42 6.30
N LEU A 26 -4.98 10.04 5.17
CA LEU A 26 -4.47 11.01 4.18
C LEU A 26 -5.58 11.96 3.73
N ALA A 27 -6.77 11.46 3.45
CA ALA A 27 -7.89 12.29 3.01
C ALA A 27 -8.49 13.12 4.15
N SER A 28 -8.79 12.51 5.29
CA SER A 28 -9.51 13.18 6.39
C SER A 28 -8.66 14.18 7.15
N ASP A 29 -7.43 13.76 7.55
CA ASP A 29 -6.59 14.51 8.45
C ASP A 29 -5.63 15.44 7.67
N HIS A 30 -5.16 15.03 6.48
CA HIS A 30 -4.19 15.77 5.65
C HIS A 30 -4.79 16.40 4.38
N LYS A 31 -6.09 16.22 4.12
CA LYS A 31 -6.81 16.84 2.98
C LYS A 31 -6.26 16.43 1.61
N GLN A 32 -5.69 15.24 1.51
CA GLN A 32 -5.18 14.69 0.27
C GLN A 32 -6.27 13.97 -0.52
N ARG A 33 -6.19 14.00 -1.84
CA ARG A 33 -7.05 13.20 -2.74
C ARG A 33 -6.35 11.87 -2.98
N VAL A 34 -7.02 10.78 -2.67
CA VAL A 34 -6.44 9.44 -2.66
C VAL A 34 -7.24 8.51 -3.55
N LEU A 35 -6.57 7.89 -4.51
CA LEU A 35 -7.09 6.75 -5.26
C LEU A 35 -6.53 5.46 -4.63
N LEU A 36 -7.42 4.59 -4.16
CA LEU A 36 -7.05 3.24 -3.73
C LEU A 36 -7.34 2.25 -4.85
N VAL A 37 -6.31 1.53 -5.29
CA VAL A 37 -6.41 0.49 -6.32
C VAL A 37 -6.34 -0.87 -5.64
N ASP A 38 -7.43 -1.65 -5.75
CA ASP A 38 -7.49 -3.00 -5.19
C ASP A 38 -6.91 -4.02 -6.17
N CYS A 39 -5.71 -4.49 -5.87
CA CYS A 39 -4.95 -5.46 -6.68
C CYS A 39 -5.15 -6.91 -6.22
N ASP A 40 -5.96 -7.17 -5.17
CA ASP A 40 -6.21 -8.50 -4.65
C ASP A 40 -7.51 -9.07 -5.24
N SER A 41 -7.46 -10.30 -5.75
CA SER A 41 -8.65 -11.02 -6.24
C SER A 41 -9.71 -11.27 -5.15
N GLN A 42 -9.35 -11.12 -3.87
CA GLN A 42 -10.30 -11.19 -2.77
C GLN A 42 -11.14 -9.91 -2.62
N CYS A 43 -10.79 -8.82 -3.32
CA CYS A 43 -11.52 -7.54 -3.37
C CYS A 43 -11.85 -6.95 -1.99
N ASN A 44 -10.99 -7.19 -1.00
CA ASN A 44 -11.26 -6.77 0.38
C ASN A 44 -11.28 -5.24 0.55
N ALA A 45 -10.43 -4.50 -0.15
CA ALA A 45 -10.43 -3.04 -0.11
C ALA A 45 -11.66 -2.46 -0.82
N THR A 46 -12.03 -3.04 -1.96
CA THR A 46 -13.25 -2.72 -2.73
C THR A 46 -14.50 -2.89 -1.86
N GLU A 47 -14.62 -4.06 -1.23
CA GLU A 47 -15.76 -4.38 -0.37
C GLU A 47 -15.80 -3.51 0.89
N PHE A 48 -14.62 -3.19 1.47
CA PHE A 48 -14.51 -2.34 2.66
C PHE A 48 -15.12 -0.96 2.43
N PHE A 49 -14.89 -0.36 1.27
CA PHE A 49 -15.45 0.94 0.91
C PHE A 49 -16.87 0.87 0.33
N GLY A 50 -17.52 -0.31 0.39
CA GLY A 50 -18.88 -0.50 -0.07
C GLY A 50 -19.06 -0.48 -1.59
N VAL A 51 -17.95 -0.49 -2.34
CA VAL A 51 -17.98 -0.55 -3.80
C VAL A 51 -18.39 -1.95 -4.22
N ARG A 52 -19.39 -2.03 -5.11
CA ARG A 52 -19.89 -3.29 -5.65
C ARG A 52 -19.78 -3.22 -7.17
N PRO A 53 -18.76 -3.85 -7.76
CA PRO A 53 -18.66 -3.94 -9.19
C PRO A 53 -19.94 -4.60 -9.74
N GLY A 54 -20.64 -3.90 -10.63
CA GLY A 54 -21.83 -4.38 -11.32
C GLY A 54 -21.63 -4.39 -12.83
N MET A 55 -22.67 -4.72 -13.62
CA MET A 55 -22.58 -4.63 -15.07
C MET A 55 -22.23 -3.18 -15.47
N GLY A 56 -21.10 -3.01 -16.15
CA GLY A 56 -20.59 -1.71 -16.60
C GLY A 56 -19.62 -1.01 -15.64
N THR A 57 -19.33 -1.60 -14.48
CA THR A 57 -18.24 -1.10 -13.62
C THR A 57 -16.90 -1.62 -14.14
N VAL A 58 -15.98 -0.73 -14.48
CA VAL A 58 -14.62 -1.10 -14.88
C VAL A 58 -13.85 -1.58 -13.65
N THR A 59 -13.15 -2.68 -13.78
CA THR A 59 -12.31 -3.25 -12.72
C THR A 59 -10.84 -3.22 -13.11
N LEU A 60 -9.96 -3.43 -12.15
CA LEU A 60 -8.53 -3.56 -12.44
C LEU A 60 -8.23 -4.68 -13.44
N ALA A 61 -9.02 -5.77 -13.43
CA ALA A 61 -8.84 -6.86 -14.37
C ALA A 61 -9.09 -6.42 -15.82
N ASP A 62 -10.14 -5.62 -16.06
CA ASP A 62 -10.46 -5.07 -17.38
C ASP A 62 -9.34 -4.19 -17.90
N ILE A 63 -8.78 -3.34 -17.03
CA ILE A 63 -7.66 -2.45 -17.37
C ILE A 63 -6.40 -3.27 -17.69
N LEU A 64 -6.09 -4.29 -16.91
CA LEU A 64 -4.92 -5.14 -17.13
C LEU A 64 -5.01 -5.94 -18.43
N ARG A 65 -6.22 -6.32 -18.89
CA ARG A 65 -6.45 -6.96 -20.19
C ARG A 65 -6.32 -5.98 -21.37
N GLY A 66 -6.45 -4.69 -21.11
CA GLY A 66 -6.48 -3.68 -22.16
C GLY A 66 -7.83 -3.60 -22.88
N ASP A 67 -8.89 -4.14 -22.29
CA ASP A 67 -10.24 -4.13 -22.85
C ASP A 67 -10.90 -2.75 -22.76
N PHE A 68 -10.21 -1.79 -22.15
CA PHE A 68 -10.74 -0.45 -21.86
C PHE A 68 -9.67 0.63 -22.04
N GLU A 69 -9.98 1.67 -22.86
CA GLU A 69 -9.19 2.91 -22.91
C GLU A 69 -9.72 3.87 -21.84
N PRO A 70 -8.91 4.17 -20.82
CA PRO A 70 -9.44 4.79 -19.61
C PRO A 70 -9.49 6.32 -19.69
N TYR A 71 -10.69 6.87 -19.58
CA TYR A 71 -10.85 8.16 -18.92
C TYR A 71 -10.95 7.92 -17.41
N VAL A 72 -10.13 8.58 -16.60
CA VAL A 72 -10.01 8.30 -15.15
C VAL A 72 -11.36 8.34 -14.44
N SER A 73 -12.24 9.26 -14.79
CA SER A 73 -13.60 9.40 -14.21
C SER A 73 -14.51 8.18 -14.42
N GLU A 74 -14.23 7.32 -15.41
CA GLU A 74 -15.00 6.12 -15.70
C GLU A 74 -14.44 4.89 -14.98
N LEU A 75 -13.19 4.97 -14.48
CA LEU A 75 -12.47 3.87 -13.84
C LEU A 75 -12.69 3.80 -12.34
N VAL A 76 -13.09 4.90 -11.71
CA VAL A 76 -13.07 5.04 -10.26
C VAL A 76 -14.49 5.07 -9.71
N ALA A 77 -14.67 4.41 -8.58
CA ALA A 77 -15.89 4.49 -7.80
C ALA A 77 -15.68 5.43 -6.61
N GLY A 78 -16.51 6.44 -6.48
CA GLY A 78 -16.55 7.30 -5.30
C GLY A 78 -16.95 6.50 -4.05
N THR A 79 -16.45 6.91 -2.89
CA THR A 79 -16.78 6.30 -1.60
C THR A 79 -17.57 7.26 -0.70
N ASP A 80 -18.09 6.72 0.41
CA ASP A 80 -18.74 7.56 1.46
C ASP A 80 -17.71 8.44 2.21
N TYR A 81 -16.43 8.35 1.90
CA TYR A 81 -15.34 9.07 2.55
C TYR A 81 -14.76 10.13 1.62
N PRO A 82 -15.09 11.42 1.81
CA PRO A 82 -14.63 12.49 0.92
C PRO A 82 -13.10 12.48 0.74
N GLY A 83 -12.66 12.54 -0.51
CA GLY A 83 -11.25 12.51 -0.89
C GLY A 83 -10.66 11.09 -1.02
N VAL A 84 -11.50 10.04 -0.90
CA VAL A 84 -11.09 8.66 -1.18
C VAL A 84 -11.96 8.08 -2.28
N ASP A 85 -11.35 7.71 -3.39
CA ASP A 85 -11.97 6.95 -4.47
C ASP A 85 -11.29 5.59 -4.61
N VAL A 86 -11.99 4.64 -5.22
CA VAL A 86 -11.50 3.26 -5.38
C VAL A 86 -11.55 2.85 -6.85
N LEU A 87 -10.44 2.32 -7.36
CA LEU A 87 -10.42 1.48 -8.55
C LEU A 87 -10.65 0.04 -8.07
N PRO A 88 -11.82 -0.56 -8.37
CA PRO A 88 -12.18 -1.83 -7.78
C PRO A 88 -11.38 -3.00 -8.37
N GLY A 89 -11.06 -3.98 -7.52
CA GLY A 89 -10.61 -5.30 -7.93
C GLY A 89 -11.74 -6.18 -8.43
N SER A 90 -11.38 -7.35 -8.94
CA SER A 90 -12.32 -8.43 -9.25
C SER A 90 -11.68 -9.80 -9.00
N ASP A 91 -12.50 -10.85 -8.85
CA ASP A 91 -12.03 -12.23 -8.68
C ASP A 91 -11.24 -12.73 -9.91
N GLU A 92 -11.46 -12.15 -11.07
CA GLU A 92 -10.72 -12.45 -12.31
C GLU A 92 -9.20 -12.19 -12.20
N LEU A 93 -8.77 -11.35 -11.26
CA LEU A 93 -7.35 -11.14 -10.96
C LEU A 93 -6.66 -12.43 -10.48
N MET A 94 -7.42 -13.43 -10.00
CA MET A 94 -6.88 -14.72 -9.57
C MET A 94 -6.21 -15.47 -10.72
N ASP A 95 -6.75 -15.35 -11.92
CA ASP A 95 -6.27 -16.05 -13.12
C ASP A 95 -5.14 -15.31 -13.84
N MET A 96 -4.75 -14.13 -13.34
CA MET A 96 -3.71 -13.29 -13.95
C MET A 96 -2.34 -13.56 -13.35
N ASP A 97 -1.65 -14.55 -13.86
CA ASP A 97 -0.27 -14.86 -13.46
C ASP A 97 0.79 -14.09 -14.28
N MET A 98 2.06 -14.24 -13.88
CA MET A 98 3.19 -13.60 -14.57
C MET A 98 3.38 -14.06 -16.01
N SER A 99 2.88 -15.26 -16.38
CA SER A 99 2.99 -15.78 -17.75
C SER A 99 2.12 -14.99 -18.72
N GLN A 100 1.04 -14.41 -18.24
CA GLN A 100 0.14 -13.59 -19.06
C GLN A 100 0.79 -12.24 -19.43
N ILE A 101 1.60 -11.64 -18.55
CA ILE A 101 2.42 -10.47 -18.91
C ILE A 101 3.44 -10.87 -19.99
N THR A 102 4.13 -11.99 -19.81
CA THR A 102 5.15 -12.46 -20.76
C THR A 102 4.54 -12.79 -22.13
N SER A 103 3.34 -13.34 -22.16
CA SER A 103 2.59 -13.63 -23.39
C SER A 103 1.82 -12.44 -23.96
N GLN A 104 1.97 -11.26 -23.38
CA GLN A 104 1.28 -10.01 -23.75
C GLN A 104 -0.26 -10.08 -23.70
N ARG A 105 -0.82 -11.02 -22.94
CA ARG A 105 -2.26 -11.09 -22.68
C ARG A 105 -2.71 -10.10 -21.61
N VAL A 106 -1.76 -9.59 -20.81
CA VAL A 106 -1.94 -8.59 -19.78
C VAL A 106 -0.92 -7.49 -20.00
N ASN A 107 -1.39 -6.25 -20.02
CA ASN A 107 -0.51 -5.08 -20.11
C ASN A 107 0.07 -4.74 -18.72
N GLY A 108 1.25 -5.24 -18.41
CA GLY A 108 1.90 -4.98 -17.12
C GLY A 108 2.28 -3.50 -16.88
N ARG A 109 2.27 -2.65 -17.91
CA ARG A 109 2.61 -1.22 -17.79
C ARG A 109 1.39 -0.32 -17.64
N VAL A 110 0.19 -0.84 -17.82
CA VAL A 110 -1.04 -0.02 -17.86
C VAL A 110 -1.25 0.82 -16.60
N LEU A 111 -0.89 0.31 -15.41
CA LEU A 111 -0.97 1.09 -14.18
C LEU A 111 0.06 2.22 -14.13
N ALA A 112 1.24 2.02 -14.71
CA ALA A 112 2.24 3.10 -14.81
C ALA A 112 1.77 4.20 -15.77
N ASP A 113 1.17 3.80 -16.90
CA ASP A 113 0.60 4.74 -17.88
C ASP A 113 -0.59 5.48 -17.26
N LEU A 114 -1.48 4.80 -16.53
CA LEU A 114 -2.58 5.41 -15.77
C LEU A 114 -2.07 6.43 -14.75
N CYS A 115 -1.03 6.08 -13.99
CA CYS A 115 -0.42 7.00 -13.02
C CYS A 115 0.15 8.25 -13.70
N CYS A 116 0.70 8.14 -14.91
CA CYS A 116 1.17 9.30 -15.68
C CYS A 116 -0.01 10.21 -16.04
N THR A 117 -1.09 9.66 -16.59
CA THR A 117 -2.30 10.42 -16.96
C THR A 117 -2.91 11.12 -15.75
N ILE A 118 -3.13 10.41 -14.65
CA ILE A 118 -3.65 10.98 -13.38
C ILE A 118 -2.73 12.10 -12.87
N GLY A 119 -1.41 11.92 -13.00
CA GLY A 119 -0.43 12.92 -12.57
C GLY A 119 -0.45 14.20 -13.42
N GLU A 120 -0.73 14.10 -14.72
CA GLU A 120 -0.86 15.24 -15.61
C GLU A 120 -2.14 16.04 -15.34
N ASP A 121 -3.25 15.36 -15.01
CA ASP A 121 -4.54 15.98 -14.74
C ASP A 121 -4.67 16.53 -13.30
N ASP A 122 -3.67 16.26 -12.44
CA ASP A 122 -3.65 16.67 -11.01
C ASP A 122 -4.92 16.27 -10.24
N GLU A 123 -5.47 15.08 -10.54
CA GLU A 123 -6.72 14.62 -9.92
C GLU A 123 -6.51 14.04 -8.52
N TYR A 124 -5.36 13.38 -8.28
CA TYR A 124 -5.02 12.75 -7.00
C TYR A 124 -3.63 13.16 -6.52
N ASP A 125 -3.49 13.23 -5.20
CA ASP A 125 -2.21 13.50 -4.54
C ASP A 125 -1.47 12.19 -4.25
N TYR A 126 -2.24 11.10 -4.00
CA TYR A 126 -1.73 9.76 -3.73
C TYR A 126 -2.51 8.68 -4.50
N ILE A 127 -1.78 7.67 -4.98
CA ILE A 127 -2.34 6.39 -5.42
C ILE A 127 -1.79 5.29 -4.51
N LEU A 128 -2.67 4.52 -3.87
CA LEU A 128 -2.32 3.39 -3.03
C LEU A 128 -2.70 2.09 -3.72
N PHE A 129 -1.75 1.18 -3.89
CA PHE A 129 -2.01 -0.16 -4.42
C PHE A 129 -2.10 -1.15 -3.25
N ASP A 130 -3.27 -1.73 -2.98
CA ASP A 130 -3.42 -2.85 -2.05
C ASP A 130 -3.09 -4.15 -2.76
N CYS A 131 -1.88 -4.67 -2.56
CA CYS A 131 -1.37 -5.81 -3.28
C CYS A 131 -1.76 -7.15 -2.62
N PRO A 132 -2.00 -8.23 -3.41
CA PRO A 132 -2.28 -9.57 -2.90
C PRO A 132 -1.07 -10.19 -2.16
N PRO A 133 -1.27 -11.30 -1.42
CA PRO A 133 -0.17 -12.06 -0.80
C PRO A 133 0.58 -12.94 -1.81
N ALA A 134 0.70 -12.50 -3.05
CA ALA A 134 1.33 -13.23 -4.14
C ALA A 134 2.05 -12.28 -5.09
N PHE A 135 3.05 -12.77 -5.79
CA PHE A 135 3.69 -12.03 -6.87
C PHE A 135 3.09 -12.48 -8.20
N ASN A 136 1.97 -11.87 -8.57
CA ASN A 136 1.21 -12.11 -9.79
C ASN A 136 1.26 -10.88 -10.73
N ALA A 137 0.47 -10.89 -11.80
CA ALA A 137 0.43 -9.81 -12.78
C ALA A 137 0.00 -8.47 -12.15
N ALA A 138 -1.00 -8.46 -11.28
CA ALA A 138 -1.47 -7.24 -10.61
C ALA A 138 -0.40 -6.65 -9.68
N SER A 139 0.28 -7.48 -8.87
CA SER A 139 1.41 -7.04 -8.03
C SER A 139 2.57 -6.47 -8.87
N ALA A 140 2.88 -7.12 -9.99
CA ALA A 140 3.93 -6.66 -10.89
C ALA A 140 3.58 -5.31 -11.52
N ALA A 141 2.34 -5.14 -12.00
CA ALA A 141 1.85 -3.88 -12.56
C ALA A 141 1.87 -2.76 -11.50
N ALA A 142 1.43 -3.04 -10.26
CA ALA A 142 1.49 -2.10 -9.15
C ALA A 142 2.94 -1.65 -8.86
N LEU A 143 3.90 -2.60 -8.82
CA LEU A 143 5.32 -2.26 -8.58
C LEU A 143 5.97 -1.53 -9.75
N LEU A 144 5.49 -1.71 -10.98
CA LEU A 144 5.94 -0.94 -12.14
C LEU A 144 5.47 0.52 -12.07
N ALA A 145 4.30 0.76 -11.48
CA ALA A 145 3.69 2.07 -11.32
C ALA A 145 4.19 2.81 -10.06
N ALA A 146 4.53 2.07 -9.00
CA ALA A 146 4.83 2.64 -7.69
C ALA A 146 6.16 3.40 -7.64
N ASP A 147 6.16 4.52 -6.93
CA ASP A 147 7.36 5.24 -6.50
C ASP A 147 7.95 4.62 -5.22
N GLU A 148 7.07 4.15 -4.33
CA GLU A 148 7.45 3.63 -3.02
C GLU A 148 6.70 2.35 -2.66
N VAL A 149 7.34 1.54 -1.79
CA VAL A 149 6.74 0.33 -1.22
C VAL A 149 6.73 0.43 0.30
N ILE A 150 5.55 0.25 0.88
CA ILE A 150 5.36 0.03 2.33
C ILE A 150 5.12 -1.46 2.54
N ILE A 151 5.83 -2.06 3.50
CA ILE A 151 5.80 -3.50 3.75
C ILE A 151 5.22 -3.78 5.14
N PRO A 152 3.89 -3.98 5.27
CA PRO A 152 3.32 -4.43 6.54
C PRO A 152 3.87 -5.80 6.93
N ILE A 153 4.34 -5.93 8.17
CA ILE A 153 4.95 -7.16 8.69
C ILE A 153 4.44 -7.50 10.07
N LYS A 154 3.93 -8.72 10.23
CA LYS A 154 3.63 -9.29 11.54
C LYS A 154 4.85 -10.06 12.00
N LEU A 155 5.38 -9.73 13.19
CA LEU A 155 6.56 -10.39 13.75
C LEU A 155 6.26 -11.82 14.17
N ASP A 156 6.98 -12.77 13.58
CA ASP A 156 7.03 -14.18 13.94
C ASP A 156 8.38 -14.80 13.50
N ALA A 157 8.57 -16.08 13.74
CA ALA A 157 9.81 -16.79 13.45
C ALA A 157 10.25 -16.74 11.96
N PHE A 158 9.35 -16.42 11.04
CA PHE A 158 9.60 -16.43 9.60
C PHE A 158 9.67 -15.03 8.99
N SER A 159 9.48 -13.99 9.78
CA SER A 159 9.32 -12.61 9.30
C SER A 159 10.53 -12.09 8.53
N ILE A 160 11.74 -12.29 9.06
CA ILE A 160 12.99 -11.81 8.43
C ILE A 160 13.21 -12.52 7.08
N ARG A 161 12.97 -13.83 7.01
CA ARG A 161 13.06 -14.57 5.74
C ARG A 161 12.04 -14.09 4.71
N GLY A 162 10.80 -13.88 5.15
CA GLY A 162 9.73 -13.33 4.31
C GLY A 162 10.11 -11.96 3.74
N LEU A 163 10.67 -11.11 4.59
CA LEU A 163 11.11 -9.77 4.21
C LEU A 163 12.25 -9.79 3.18
N ALA A 164 13.23 -10.69 3.34
CA ALA A 164 14.31 -10.87 2.37
C ALA A 164 13.76 -11.29 0.99
N ASN A 165 12.70 -12.10 0.96
CA ASN A 165 12.05 -12.47 -0.31
C ASN A 165 11.36 -11.27 -0.97
N VAL A 166 10.65 -10.44 -0.20
CA VAL A 166 10.01 -9.21 -0.70
C VAL A 166 11.07 -8.24 -1.22
N SER A 167 12.15 -8.00 -0.44
CA SER A 167 13.26 -7.14 -0.86
C SER A 167 13.84 -7.57 -2.20
N ARG A 168 14.09 -8.87 -2.39
CA ARG A 168 14.60 -9.41 -3.65
C ARG A 168 13.66 -9.18 -4.83
N GLN A 169 12.33 -9.28 -4.63
CA GLN A 169 11.37 -8.98 -5.69
C GLN A 169 11.40 -7.49 -6.07
N ILE A 170 11.47 -6.61 -5.07
CA ILE A 170 11.60 -5.16 -5.31
C ILE A 170 12.91 -4.85 -6.04
N ASP A 171 14.03 -5.50 -5.67
CA ASP A 171 15.31 -5.32 -6.35
C ASP A 171 15.27 -5.80 -7.81
N ASN A 172 14.52 -6.87 -8.10
CA ASN A 172 14.28 -7.30 -9.47
C ASN A 172 13.47 -6.25 -10.25
N MET A 173 12.45 -5.65 -9.61
CA MET A 173 11.62 -4.62 -10.23
C MET A 173 12.40 -3.32 -10.49
N ARG A 174 13.41 -2.98 -9.68
CA ARG A 174 14.28 -1.81 -9.93
C ARG A 174 14.98 -1.81 -11.27
N ARG A 175 15.13 -2.96 -11.91
CA ARG A 175 15.70 -3.06 -13.27
C ARG A 175 14.78 -2.48 -14.33
N ILE A 176 13.48 -2.46 -14.07
CA ILE A 176 12.43 -2.00 -15.00
C ILE A 176 11.86 -0.66 -14.53
N ASN A 177 11.67 -0.51 -13.22
CA ASN A 177 11.26 0.74 -12.56
C ASN A 177 12.40 1.22 -11.63
N PRO A 178 13.38 1.99 -12.12
CA PRO A 178 14.51 2.46 -11.30
C PRO A 178 14.12 3.43 -10.18
N LYS A 179 12.92 4.01 -10.26
CA LYS A 179 12.44 4.97 -9.25
C LYS A 179 11.98 4.31 -7.96
N ILE A 180 11.59 3.02 -8.03
CA ILE A 180 10.97 2.33 -6.90
C ILE A 180 11.93 2.23 -5.71
N ARG A 181 11.47 2.62 -4.55
CA ARG A 181 12.20 2.52 -3.29
C ARG A 181 11.33 1.92 -2.18
N VAL A 182 11.95 1.32 -1.20
CA VAL A 182 11.25 0.87 0.01
C VAL A 182 11.15 2.06 0.95
N ALA A 183 9.94 2.52 1.24
CA ALA A 183 9.67 3.55 2.25
C ALA A 183 9.94 2.99 3.66
N GLY A 184 9.52 1.76 3.92
CA GLY A 184 9.82 1.07 5.17
C GLY A 184 8.95 -0.16 5.41
N ALA A 185 9.39 -1.00 6.37
CA ALA A 185 8.54 -2.03 6.95
C ALA A 185 7.71 -1.45 8.09
N LEU A 186 6.41 -1.68 8.08
CA LEU A 186 5.47 -1.31 9.14
C LEU A 186 5.16 -2.54 9.98
N ILE A 187 5.61 -2.55 11.23
CA ILE A 187 5.30 -3.64 12.16
C ILE A 187 3.82 -3.55 12.55
N THR A 188 3.08 -4.61 12.27
CA THR A 188 1.64 -4.72 12.55
C THR A 188 1.36 -5.76 13.60
N MET A 189 0.17 -5.71 14.22
CA MET A 189 -0.28 -6.65 15.24
C MET A 189 0.74 -6.81 16.38
N TRP A 190 1.45 -5.75 16.69
CA TRP A 190 2.49 -5.71 17.69
C TRP A 190 1.91 -5.96 19.10
N ARG A 191 2.64 -6.69 19.93
CA ARG A 191 2.31 -6.97 21.33
C ARG A 191 3.54 -6.79 22.19
N ASN A 192 3.36 -6.22 23.37
CA ASN A 192 4.43 -6.05 24.36
C ASN A 192 4.68 -7.39 25.09
N VAL A 193 5.33 -8.32 24.39
CA VAL A 193 5.77 -9.63 24.96
C VAL A 193 7.21 -9.89 24.54
N PRO A 194 8.02 -10.58 25.38
CA PRO A 194 9.48 -10.71 25.18
C PRO A 194 9.87 -11.19 23.78
N VAL A 195 9.20 -12.20 23.25
CA VAL A 195 9.52 -12.77 21.93
C VAL A 195 9.27 -11.76 20.79
N VAL A 196 8.28 -10.86 20.90
CA VAL A 196 7.99 -9.83 19.91
C VAL A 196 9.03 -8.71 19.99
N LEU A 197 9.42 -8.31 21.22
CA LEU A 197 10.47 -7.31 21.43
C LEU A 197 11.82 -7.78 20.89
N GLU A 198 12.18 -9.04 21.10
CA GLU A 198 13.40 -9.63 20.54
C GLU A 198 13.36 -9.67 19.00
N ALA A 199 12.23 -10.09 18.43
CA ALA A 199 12.03 -10.12 16.99
C ALA A 199 12.09 -8.71 16.37
N GLU A 200 11.50 -7.70 17.04
CA GLU A 200 11.59 -6.29 16.62
C GLU A 200 13.02 -5.79 16.66
N GLY A 201 13.75 -6.02 17.77
CA GLY A 201 15.16 -5.68 17.89
C GLY A 201 16.02 -6.31 16.78
N SER A 202 15.77 -7.59 16.50
CA SER A 202 16.46 -8.30 15.41
C SER A 202 16.13 -7.73 14.03
N LEU A 203 14.86 -7.38 13.79
CA LEU A 203 14.43 -6.77 12.52
C LEU A 203 15.08 -5.39 12.32
N ARG A 204 15.04 -4.53 13.33
CA ARG A 204 15.66 -3.19 13.28
C ARG A 204 17.18 -3.26 13.15
N GLY A 205 17.79 -4.24 13.80
CA GLY A 205 19.26 -4.43 13.80
C GLY A 205 19.81 -5.10 12.55
N CYS A 206 19.00 -5.80 11.75
CA CYS A 206 19.51 -6.54 10.57
C CYS A 206 19.88 -5.63 9.38
N GLY A 207 19.43 -4.37 9.36
CA GLY A 207 19.77 -3.40 8.31
C GLY A 207 19.30 -3.77 6.89
N LEU A 208 18.39 -4.73 6.76
CA LEU A 208 17.92 -5.22 5.45
C LEU A 208 17.15 -4.15 4.68
N LEU A 209 16.35 -3.35 5.38
CA LEU A 209 15.57 -2.23 4.83
C LEU A 209 15.14 -1.29 5.98
N PRO A 210 14.67 -0.06 5.66
CA PRO A 210 14.12 0.85 6.66
C PRO A 210 12.93 0.22 7.39
N VAL A 211 12.79 0.53 8.68
CA VAL A 211 11.65 0.10 9.52
C VAL A 211 11.06 1.33 10.18
N PHE A 212 9.76 1.57 10.01
CA PHE A 212 9.06 2.66 10.68
C PHE A 212 9.21 2.57 12.20
N GLN A 213 9.36 3.71 12.86
CA GLN A 213 9.42 3.76 14.33
C GLN A 213 8.08 3.36 14.93
N THR A 214 7.01 3.83 14.30
CA THR A 214 5.64 3.49 14.67
C THR A 214 5.37 2.00 14.44
N VAL A 215 4.71 1.38 15.43
CA VAL A 215 4.18 0.02 15.33
C VAL A 215 2.66 0.05 15.47
N ILE A 216 1.95 -0.80 14.75
CA ILE A 216 0.50 -0.94 14.89
C ILE A 216 0.21 -2.03 15.94
N ARG A 217 -0.25 -1.62 17.11
CA ARG A 217 -0.56 -2.51 18.21
C ARG A 217 -1.79 -3.39 17.90
N ARG A 218 -1.72 -4.65 18.32
CA ARG A 218 -2.85 -5.56 18.19
C ARG A 218 -4.00 -5.11 19.10
N THR A 219 -5.19 -5.00 18.53
CA THR A 219 -6.44 -4.72 19.24
C THR A 219 -7.60 -5.31 18.43
N ASP A 220 -8.62 -5.83 19.15
CA ASP A 220 -9.82 -6.38 18.54
C ASP A 220 -10.63 -5.30 17.78
N LYS A 221 -10.36 -4.01 18.07
CA LYS A 221 -10.99 -2.89 17.33
C LYS A 221 -10.60 -2.87 15.85
N VAL A 222 -9.47 -3.46 15.47
CA VAL A 222 -9.10 -3.64 14.06
C VAL A 222 -9.95 -4.72 13.39
N ASP A 223 -10.22 -5.82 14.11
CA ASP A 223 -11.10 -6.87 13.60
C ASP A 223 -12.54 -6.33 13.48
N GLU A 224 -13.05 -5.67 14.52
CA GLU A 224 -14.40 -5.06 14.54
C GLU A 224 -14.60 -4.03 13.42
N MET A 225 -13.59 -3.16 13.12
CA MET A 225 -13.70 -2.16 12.07
C MET A 225 -13.87 -2.78 10.68
N THR A 226 -13.32 -3.97 10.45
CA THR A 226 -13.47 -4.67 9.16
C THR A 226 -14.91 -5.18 8.97
N PHE A 227 -15.56 -5.68 10.03
CA PHE A 227 -16.97 -6.06 10.00
C PHE A 227 -17.89 -4.85 9.78
N GLU A 228 -17.59 -3.73 10.44
CA GLU A 228 -18.35 -2.48 10.32
C GLU A 228 -18.04 -1.69 9.04
N ARG A 229 -16.99 -2.09 8.31
CA ARG A 229 -16.51 -1.39 7.10
C ARG A 229 -16.29 0.10 7.34
N LYS A 230 -15.67 0.44 8.47
CA LYS A 230 -15.37 1.81 8.86
C LYS A 230 -13.89 1.96 9.19
N PRO A 231 -13.16 2.92 8.60
CA PRO A 231 -11.77 3.17 8.97
C PRO A 231 -11.60 3.34 10.47
N ILE A 232 -10.47 2.85 11.02
CA ILE A 232 -10.24 2.84 12.48
C ILE A 232 -10.33 4.25 13.11
N ALA A 233 -9.95 5.26 12.33
CA ALA A 233 -10.02 6.65 12.73
C ALA A 233 -11.46 7.15 12.97
N ILE A 234 -12.46 6.50 12.35
CA ILE A 234 -13.90 6.74 12.57
C ILE A 234 -14.46 5.74 13.57
N TYR A 235 -14.20 4.45 13.35
CA TYR A 235 -14.80 3.39 14.17
C TYR A 235 -14.36 3.47 15.63
N SER A 236 -13.08 3.64 15.87
CA SER A 236 -12.52 3.71 17.22
C SER A 236 -11.33 4.67 17.31
N PRO A 237 -11.57 6.00 17.19
CA PRO A 237 -10.50 7.00 17.07
C PRO A 237 -9.57 7.07 18.28
N ARG A 238 -10.04 6.62 19.45
CA ARG A 238 -9.26 6.61 20.71
C ARG A 238 -8.64 5.24 21.03
N SER A 239 -8.80 4.25 20.15
CA SER A 239 -8.12 2.96 20.33
C SER A 239 -6.63 3.07 20.05
N ALA A 240 -5.87 2.08 20.55
CA ALA A 240 -4.44 2.00 20.27
C ALA A 240 -4.16 2.07 18.76
N ALA A 241 -4.85 1.27 17.96
CA ALA A 241 -4.68 1.27 16.50
C ALA A 241 -5.10 2.60 15.85
N GLY A 242 -6.12 3.29 16.38
CA GLY A 242 -6.54 4.60 15.88
C GLY A 242 -5.45 5.67 16.04
N TYR A 243 -4.73 5.63 17.16
CA TYR A 243 -3.54 6.48 17.36
C TYR A 243 -2.37 6.02 16.51
N ASP A 244 -2.10 4.71 16.48
CA ASP A 244 -0.93 4.15 15.79
C ASP A 244 -0.98 4.41 14.28
N TYR A 245 -2.14 4.25 13.62
CA TYR A 245 -2.26 4.53 12.20
C TYR A 245 -2.10 6.02 11.88
N ARG A 246 -2.59 6.93 12.74
CA ARG A 246 -2.33 8.36 12.56
C ARG A 246 -0.84 8.69 12.73
N SER A 247 -0.20 8.13 13.75
CA SER A 247 1.24 8.30 13.96
C SER A 247 2.06 7.75 12.80
N PHE A 248 1.66 6.60 12.25
CA PHE A 248 2.30 6.01 11.08
C PHE A 248 2.19 6.92 9.84
N VAL A 249 0.99 7.44 9.55
CA VAL A 249 0.80 8.34 8.40
C VAL A 249 1.59 9.63 8.60
N GLN A 250 1.60 10.19 9.80
CA GLN A 250 2.42 11.36 10.12
C GLN A 250 3.92 11.08 9.93
N GLU A 251 4.43 9.95 10.44
CA GLU A 251 5.83 9.53 10.26
C GLU A 251 6.16 9.32 8.78
N TYR A 252 5.23 8.78 7.99
CA TYR A 252 5.41 8.60 6.56
C TYR A 252 5.50 9.94 5.82
N LEU A 253 4.69 10.92 6.17
CA LEU A 253 4.68 12.25 5.57
C LEU A 253 5.90 13.09 5.98
N GLU A 254 6.32 12.96 7.22
CA GLU A 254 7.42 13.69 7.84
C GLU A 254 8.42 12.70 8.47
N PRO A 255 9.21 11.98 7.62
CA PRO A 255 10.15 11.01 8.15
C PRO A 255 11.15 11.72 9.10
N PRO A 256 11.49 11.07 10.23
CA PRO A 256 12.43 11.66 11.20
C PRO A 256 13.76 11.97 10.50
N VAL A 257 14.29 13.17 10.76
CA VAL A 257 15.56 13.63 10.22
C VAL A 257 16.66 12.66 10.65
N THR A 258 17.32 12.02 9.69
CA THR A 258 18.41 11.10 9.98
C THR A 258 19.72 11.87 10.28
N MET A 259 20.69 11.21 10.96
CA MET A 259 22.03 11.80 11.14
C MET A 259 22.69 12.18 9.82
N ASP A 260 22.45 11.39 8.76
CA ASP A 260 22.95 11.69 7.41
C ASP A 260 22.31 12.94 6.81
N ASP A 261 21.02 13.18 7.06
CA ASP A 261 20.32 14.39 6.61
C ASP A 261 20.85 15.63 7.35
N MET A 262 21.14 15.49 8.65
CA MET A 262 21.77 16.56 9.44
C MET A 262 23.17 16.90 8.93
N LEU A 263 23.94 15.88 8.51
CA LEU A 263 25.27 16.07 7.97
C LEU A 263 25.27 16.71 6.58
N ARG A 264 24.29 16.37 5.74
CA ARG A 264 24.13 16.94 4.39
C ARG A 264 23.58 18.38 4.44
N GLY A 265 22.64 18.67 5.36
CA GLY A 265 22.07 20.01 5.54
C GLY A 265 23.01 21.04 6.19
N GLY A 266 24.12 20.58 6.79
CA GLY A 266 25.13 21.46 7.38
C GLY A 266 26.12 22.10 6.40
N VAL A 267 26.15 21.63 5.14
CA VAL A 267 27.10 22.12 4.12
C VAL A 267 26.56 23.34 3.35
N ASP A 268 25.23 23.54 3.31
CA ASP A 268 24.61 24.65 2.54
C ASP A 268 24.43 25.96 3.32
N ARG A 269 24.93 26.08 4.56
CA ARG A 269 24.83 27.29 5.36
C ARG A 269 26.17 28.02 5.56
N ALA A 270 27.20 27.68 4.80
CA ALA A 270 28.50 28.34 4.85
C ALA A 270 28.98 28.76 3.46
N VAL A 271 28.26 29.68 2.81
CA VAL A 271 28.80 30.59 1.77
C VAL A 271 28.13 31.95 1.92
#